data_446a003ea5e13ffa6105561d303435f8
#
_entry.id   446a003ea5e13ffa6105561d303435f8
#
_cell.length_a   1.000
_cell.length_b   1.000
_cell.length_c   1.000
_cell.angle_alpha   90.00
_cell.angle_beta   90.00
_cell.angle_gamma   90.00
#
_symmetry.space_group_name_H-M   'P 1'
#
loop_
_entity.id
_entity.type
_entity.pdbx_description
1 polymer ?
#
loop_
_entity_poly.entity_id
_entity_poly.type
_entity_poly.pdbx_seq_one_letter_code
_entity_poly.pdbx_strand_id
1 'polypeptide(L)'
;MITDAKYVAERDRRVALLDKLIEDTRVDALVLTSTAQQAYQVATKYVSGYQLTTRRDFVFMKPGEMPRLIIPTVGQQFHARRLSWLPDENIYCGPMVETVCGWIRELGLTKPRVGMYATAELPVPIQQAILDLSLIHI
;
A
#
# COMPACT_ATOMS: atom_id res chain seq x y z
N MET A 1 -16.73 3.36 -5.40
CA MET A 1 -16.07 2.02 -5.48
C MET A 1 -16.49 1.32 -6.76
N ILE A 2 -15.56 0.67 -7.44
CA ILE A 2 -15.88 -0.19 -8.58
C ILE A 2 -16.47 -1.51 -8.06
N THR A 3 -17.68 -1.84 -8.52
CA THR A 3 -18.43 -3.01 -8.06
C THR A 3 -18.64 -4.06 -9.15
N ASP A 4 -18.15 -3.83 -10.38
CA ASP A 4 -18.26 -4.81 -11.46
C ASP A 4 -17.56 -6.12 -11.05
N ALA A 5 -18.28 -7.23 -11.19
CA ALA A 5 -17.83 -8.53 -10.70
C ALA A 5 -16.47 -8.98 -11.27
N LYS A 6 -16.16 -8.62 -12.52
CA LYS A 6 -14.88 -8.99 -13.14
C LYS A 6 -13.70 -8.24 -12.50
N TYR A 7 -13.89 -6.97 -12.14
CA TYR A 7 -12.83 -6.18 -11.47
C TYR A 7 -12.66 -6.62 -10.02
N VAL A 8 -13.75 -6.93 -9.34
CA VAL A 8 -13.70 -7.46 -7.97
C VAL A 8 -12.98 -8.80 -7.95
N ALA A 9 -13.28 -9.71 -8.89
CA ALA A 9 -12.61 -11.00 -9.00
C ALA A 9 -11.10 -10.84 -9.28
N GLU A 10 -10.72 -9.90 -10.16
CA GLU A 10 -9.31 -9.63 -10.44
C GLU A 10 -8.59 -9.04 -9.23
N ARG A 11 -9.22 -8.13 -8.50
CA ARG A 11 -8.70 -7.64 -7.22
C ARG A 11 -8.42 -8.80 -6.27
N ASP A 12 -9.39 -9.66 -6.07
CA ASP A 12 -9.29 -10.76 -5.10
C ASP A 12 -8.20 -11.75 -5.52
N ARG A 13 -8.04 -11.99 -6.81
CA ARG A 13 -6.95 -12.81 -7.35
C ARG A 13 -5.57 -12.21 -7.04
N ARG A 14 -5.41 -10.90 -7.23
CA ARG A 14 -4.14 -10.21 -6.94
C ARG A 14 -3.84 -10.19 -5.46
N VAL A 15 -4.84 -9.93 -4.64
CA VAL A 15 -4.70 -9.96 -3.17
C VAL A 15 -4.23 -11.34 -2.71
N ALA A 16 -4.84 -12.40 -3.23
CA ALA A 16 -4.44 -13.76 -2.88
C ALA A 16 -2.98 -14.09 -3.29
N LEU A 17 -2.55 -13.61 -4.47
CA LEU A 17 -1.15 -13.77 -4.91
C LEU A 17 -0.17 -13.05 -3.98
N LEU A 18 -0.54 -11.86 -3.52
CA LEU A 18 0.30 -11.07 -2.62
C LEU A 18 0.30 -11.64 -1.20
N ASP A 19 -0.82 -12.17 -0.72
CA ASP A 19 -0.87 -12.90 0.55
C ASP A 19 0.07 -14.11 0.52
N LYS A 20 0.07 -14.83 -0.60
CA LYS A 20 1.02 -15.94 -0.80
C LYS A 20 2.47 -15.46 -0.81
N LEU A 21 2.75 -14.34 -1.45
CA LEU A 21 4.08 -13.75 -1.46
C LEU A 21 4.54 -13.37 -0.04
N ILE A 22 3.65 -12.78 0.75
CA ILE A 22 3.92 -12.44 2.15
C ILE A 22 4.28 -13.70 2.93
N GLU A 23 3.49 -14.76 2.77
CA GLU A 23 3.74 -16.05 3.42
C GLU A 23 5.09 -16.65 2.98
N ASP A 24 5.33 -16.75 1.66
CA ASP A 24 6.52 -17.38 1.10
C ASP A 24 7.81 -16.63 1.48
N THR A 25 7.75 -15.31 1.58
CA THR A 25 8.90 -14.47 1.96
C THR A 25 9.05 -14.29 3.47
N ARG A 26 8.08 -14.75 4.25
CA ARG A 26 8.06 -14.65 5.71
C ARG A 26 8.16 -13.20 6.21
N VAL A 27 7.56 -12.27 5.49
CA VAL A 27 7.37 -10.90 5.99
C VAL A 27 6.04 -10.80 6.73
N ASP A 28 5.92 -9.81 7.59
CA ASP A 28 4.71 -9.58 8.38
C ASP A 28 3.73 -8.66 7.67
N ALA A 29 4.24 -7.82 6.79
CA ALA A 29 3.45 -6.89 5.99
C ALA A 29 4.21 -6.44 4.75
N LEU A 30 3.48 -5.87 3.79
CA LEU A 30 4.04 -5.18 2.62
C LEU A 30 3.69 -3.70 2.66
N VAL A 31 4.66 -2.86 2.31
CA VAL A 31 4.46 -1.44 2.04
C VAL A 31 4.89 -1.19 0.59
N LEU A 32 3.94 -0.81 -0.24
CA LEU A 32 4.17 -0.51 -1.65
C LEU A 32 4.05 0.99 -1.87
N THR A 33 4.91 1.54 -2.71
CA THR A 33 4.82 2.95 -3.11
C THR A 33 4.95 3.07 -4.61
N SER A 34 4.40 4.14 -5.15
CA SER A 34 4.56 4.53 -6.55
C SER A 34 4.97 5.99 -6.63
N THR A 35 5.67 6.34 -7.69
CA THR A 35 5.99 7.72 -8.02
C THR A 35 5.39 8.10 -9.35
N ALA A 36 5.09 9.39 -9.50
CA ALA A 36 4.50 9.93 -10.72
C ALA A 36 5.41 9.87 -11.94
N GLN A 37 6.71 9.73 -11.73
CA GLN A 37 7.70 9.94 -12.77
C GLN A 37 8.01 8.70 -13.61
N GLN A 38 7.51 7.53 -13.23
CA GLN A 38 7.87 6.31 -13.93
C GLN A 38 6.63 5.49 -14.26
N ALA A 39 6.31 5.46 -15.54
CA ALA A 39 5.12 4.78 -16.07
C ALA A 39 5.07 3.27 -15.76
N TYR A 40 6.19 2.67 -15.41
CA TYR A 40 6.27 1.26 -15.07
C TYR A 40 6.23 0.99 -13.54
N GLN A 41 6.27 2.03 -12.72
CA GLN A 41 6.16 1.88 -11.27
C GLN A 41 4.69 1.93 -10.85
N VAL A 42 4.02 0.84 -11.07
CA VAL A 42 2.57 0.73 -10.86
C VAL A 42 2.20 -0.21 -9.71
N ALA A 43 3.10 -0.38 -8.75
CA ALA A 43 2.87 -1.32 -7.65
C ALA A 43 1.58 -1.01 -6.88
N THR A 44 1.35 0.26 -6.54
CA THR A 44 0.14 0.66 -5.84
C THR A 44 -1.11 0.49 -6.72
N LYS A 45 -0.99 0.79 -8.02
CA LYS A 45 -2.08 0.57 -8.98
C LYS A 45 -2.41 -0.91 -9.15
N TYR A 46 -1.40 -1.76 -9.16
CA TYR A 46 -1.62 -3.21 -9.28
C TYR A 46 -2.55 -3.73 -8.18
N VAL A 47 -2.38 -3.21 -6.97
CA VAL A 47 -3.17 -3.62 -5.80
C VAL A 47 -4.48 -2.85 -5.69
N SER A 48 -4.42 -1.52 -5.82
CA SER A 48 -5.57 -0.66 -5.55
C SER A 48 -6.47 -0.39 -6.75
N GLY A 49 -5.98 -0.66 -7.96
CA GLY A 49 -6.67 -0.24 -9.18
C GLY A 49 -6.61 1.27 -9.43
N TYR A 50 -5.90 2.03 -8.60
CA TYR A 50 -5.82 3.49 -8.70
C TYR A 50 -4.37 3.96 -8.74
N GLN A 51 -4.10 4.96 -9.57
CA GLN A 51 -2.78 5.56 -9.70
C GLN A 51 -2.85 7.08 -9.54
N LEU A 52 -2.06 7.60 -8.60
CA LEU A 52 -1.75 9.02 -8.55
C LEU A 52 -0.70 9.35 -9.60
N THR A 53 -0.92 10.45 -10.33
CA THR A 53 -0.02 10.90 -11.39
C THR A 53 0.92 12.01 -10.95
N THR A 54 0.63 12.70 -9.87
CA THR A 54 1.37 13.89 -9.45
C THR A 54 1.97 13.82 -8.06
N ARG A 55 1.62 12.82 -7.28
CA ARG A 55 2.07 12.68 -5.89
C ARG A 55 2.29 11.21 -5.54
N ARG A 56 2.95 10.99 -4.42
CA ARG A 56 3.19 9.66 -3.88
C ARG A 56 1.94 9.14 -3.17
N ASP A 57 1.69 7.85 -3.35
CA ASP A 57 0.75 7.10 -2.54
C ASP A 57 1.43 5.87 -1.94
N PHE A 58 0.77 5.25 -0.96
CA PHE A 58 1.22 4.00 -0.36
C PHE A 58 0.08 3.00 -0.30
N VAL A 59 0.41 1.74 -0.48
CA VAL A 59 -0.45 0.62 -0.14
C VAL A 59 0.21 -0.18 0.97
N PHE A 60 -0.58 -0.49 1.98
CA PHE A 60 -0.19 -1.36 3.08
C PHE A 60 -1.01 -2.66 3.01
N MET A 61 -0.31 -3.78 3.14
CA MET A 61 -0.96 -5.09 3.17
C MET A 61 -0.42 -5.91 4.34
N LYS A 62 -1.33 -6.57 5.04
CA LYS A 62 -0.99 -7.66 5.96
C LYS A 62 -1.85 -8.87 5.64
N PRO A 63 -1.40 -10.10 5.99
CA PRO A 63 -2.10 -11.33 5.60
C PRO A 63 -3.55 -11.33 6.08
N GLY A 64 -4.44 -11.79 5.21
CA GLY A 64 -5.85 -12.01 5.55
C GLY A 64 -6.71 -10.74 5.59
N GLU A 65 -6.16 -9.58 5.26
CA GLU A 65 -6.92 -8.34 5.23
C GLU A 65 -6.91 -7.69 3.84
N MET A 66 -7.96 -6.92 3.57
CA MET A 66 -8.03 -6.10 2.37
C MET A 66 -6.94 -5.02 2.41
N PRO A 67 -6.21 -4.78 1.31
CA PRO A 67 -5.20 -3.74 1.26
C PRO A 67 -5.75 -2.36 1.64
N ARG A 68 -4.90 -1.53 2.22
CA ARG A 68 -5.20 -0.13 2.57
C ARG A 68 -4.40 0.78 1.67
N LEU A 69 -5.08 1.74 1.07
CA LEU A 69 -4.47 2.80 0.25
C LEU A 69 -4.49 4.10 1.04
N ILE A 70 -3.35 4.80 1.11
CA ILE A 70 -3.29 6.16 1.64
C ILE A 70 -2.79 7.13 0.60
N ILE A 71 -3.47 8.26 0.50
CA ILE A 71 -3.21 9.34 -0.45
C ILE A 71 -3.17 10.69 0.26
N PRO A 72 -2.54 11.72 -0.35
CA PRO A 72 -2.19 12.94 0.38
C PRO A 72 -3.36 13.86 0.70
N THR A 73 -4.42 13.89 -0.10
CA THR A 73 -5.46 14.90 0.04
C THR A 73 -6.87 14.34 -0.03
N VAL A 74 -7.81 15.05 0.60
CA VAL A 74 -9.23 14.69 0.59
C VAL A 74 -9.82 14.65 -0.82
N GLY A 75 -9.44 15.59 -1.69
CA GLY A 75 -9.91 15.60 -3.07
C GLY A 75 -9.47 14.36 -3.84
N GLN A 76 -8.23 13.93 -3.65
CA GLN A 76 -7.72 12.71 -4.26
C GLN A 76 -8.36 11.46 -3.65
N GLN A 77 -8.66 11.47 -2.36
CA GLN A 77 -9.40 10.39 -1.70
C GLN A 77 -10.78 10.21 -2.32
N PHE A 78 -11.50 11.29 -2.53
CA PHE A 78 -12.81 11.25 -3.18
C PHE A 78 -12.72 10.65 -4.58
N HIS A 79 -11.73 11.07 -5.35
CA HIS A 79 -11.48 10.56 -6.69
C HIS A 79 -11.08 9.07 -6.68
N ALA A 80 -10.19 8.69 -5.76
CA ALA A 80 -9.74 7.32 -5.60
C ALA A 80 -10.89 6.37 -5.23
N ARG A 81 -11.79 6.80 -4.35
CA ARG A 81 -12.97 6.01 -3.97
C ARG A 81 -13.91 5.72 -5.13
N ARG A 82 -13.91 6.56 -6.15
CA ARG A 82 -14.70 6.33 -7.36
C ARG A 82 -14.03 5.39 -8.35
N LEU A 83 -12.73 5.41 -8.44
CA LEU A 83 -11.96 4.72 -9.48
C LEU A 83 -11.25 3.45 -8.99
N SER A 84 -11.01 3.33 -7.69
CA SER A 84 -10.39 2.13 -7.12
C SER A 84 -11.40 0.99 -6.99
N TRP A 85 -10.89 -0.23 -7.02
CA TRP A 85 -11.68 -1.40 -6.68
C TRP A 85 -11.59 -1.79 -5.19
N LEU A 86 -10.82 -1.02 -4.40
CA LEU A 86 -10.83 -1.21 -2.95
C LEU A 86 -12.11 -0.66 -2.33
N PRO A 87 -12.59 -1.26 -1.22
CA PRO A 87 -13.68 -0.67 -0.46
C PRO A 87 -13.35 0.75 0.00
N ASP A 88 -14.36 1.61 0.05
CA ASP A 88 -14.17 3.02 0.41
C ASP A 88 -13.51 3.21 1.77
N GLU A 89 -13.84 2.35 2.75
CA GLU A 89 -13.25 2.35 4.09
C GLU A 89 -11.76 1.97 4.11
N ASN A 90 -11.23 1.41 3.03
CA ASN A 90 -9.83 1.06 2.89
C ASN A 90 -9.02 2.13 2.14
N ILE A 91 -9.63 3.25 1.79
CA ILE A 91 -8.99 4.38 1.13
C ILE A 91 -8.92 5.55 2.09
N TYR A 92 -7.71 5.85 2.54
CA TYR A 92 -7.42 6.84 3.58
C TYR A 92 -6.77 8.08 2.97
N CYS A 93 -6.86 9.20 3.67
CA CYS A 93 -6.05 10.39 3.38
C CYS A 93 -5.53 10.98 4.68
N GLY A 94 -4.43 11.71 4.58
CA GLY A 94 -3.82 12.36 5.73
C GLY A 94 -2.29 12.27 5.71
N PRO A 95 -1.64 12.42 6.88
CA PRO A 95 -0.20 12.32 6.99
C PRO A 95 0.24 10.89 6.69
N MET A 96 0.86 10.70 5.52
CA MET A 96 1.07 9.36 4.97
C MET A 96 2.07 8.54 5.77
N VAL A 97 3.20 9.14 6.14
CA VAL A 97 4.27 8.42 6.85
C VAL A 97 3.79 8.00 8.24
N GLU A 98 3.18 8.92 8.98
CA GLU A 98 2.65 8.65 10.31
C GLU A 98 1.56 7.59 10.27
N THR A 99 0.72 7.60 9.25
CA THR A 99 -0.34 6.62 9.08
C THR A 99 0.22 5.23 8.78
N VAL A 100 1.16 5.12 7.85
CA VAL A 100 1.83 3.85 7.53
C VAL A 100 2.58 3.31 8.75
N CYS A 101 3.30 4.16 9.45
CA CYS A 101 3.99 3.80 10.69
C CYS A 101 3.00 3.32 11.76
N GLY A 102 1.84 3.96 11.87
CA GLY A 102 0.75 3.52 12.76
C GLY A 102 0.26 2.12 12.42
N TRP A 103 0.08 1.82 11.14
CA TRP A 103 -0.33 0.49 10.69
C TRP A 103 0.72 -0.58 10.97
N ILE A 104 2.01 -0.24 10.85
CA ILE A 104 3.10 -1.14 11.23
C ILE A 104 3.04 -1.43 12.74
N ARG A 105 2.80 -0.42 13.57
CA ARG A 105 2.65 -0.60 15.03
C ARG A 105 1.45 -1.46 15.40
N GLU A 106 0.35 -1.38 14.64
CA GLU A 106 -0.83 -2.22 14.82
C GLU A 106 -0.53 -3.73 14.70
N LEU A 107 0.57 -4.12 14.06
CA LEU A 107 0.97 -5.53 14.00
C LEU A 107 1.30 -6.09 15.38
N GLY A 108 1.60 -5.25 16.37
CA GLY A 108 1.88 -5.67 17.75
C GLY A 108 3.20 -6.43 17.91
N LEU A 109 4.09 -6.36 16.93
CA LEU A 109 5.39 -7.05 16.93
C LEU A 109 6.51 -6.08 17.30
N THR A 110 7.52 -6.56 18.00
CA THR A 110 8.65 -5.71 18.45
C THR A 110 9.47 -5.18 17.28
N LYS A 111 9.80 -6.04 16.33
CA LYS A 111 10.54 -5.70 15.10
C LYS A 111 9.91 -6.45 13.93
N PRO A 112 8.75 -6.02 13.43
CA PRO A 112 8.11 -6.69 12.32
C PRO A 112 8.99 -6.65 11.06
N ARG A 113 8.91 -7.69 10.27
CA ARG A 113 9.56 -7.76 8.97
C ARG A 113 8.62 -7.15 7.94
N VAL A 114 9.02 -6.04 7.34
CA VAL A 114 8.22 -5.34 6.34
C VAL A 114 8.88 -5.46 4.98
N GLY A 115 8.17 -6.03 4.02
CA GLY A 115 8.58 -6.04 2.63
C GLY A 115 8.25 -4.69 1.99
N MET A 116 9.20 -4.10 1.28
CA MET A 116 9.01 -2.82 0.62
C MET A 116 9.33 -2.90 -0.87
N TYR A 117 8.58 -2.16 -1.65
CA TYR A 117 8.81 -1.99 -3.08
C TYR A 117 9.13 -0.53 -3.39
N ALA A 118 10.07 -0.33 -4.32
CA ALA A 118 10.51 0.99 -4.80
C ALA A 118 11.22 1.83 -3.73
N THR A 119 12.00 1.19 -2.85
CA THR A 119 12.73 1.88 -1.78
C THR A 119 13.74 2.91 -2.30
N ALA A 120 14.35 2.69 -3.46
CA ALA A 120 15.28 3.63 -4.07
C ALA A 120 14.64 4.99 -4.40
N GLU A 121 13.31 5.01 -4.53
CA GLU A 121 12.54 6.20 -4.83
C GLU A 121 12.01 6.90 -3.56
N LEU A 122 12.23 6.31 -2.39
CA LEU A 122 11.77 6.89 -1.14
C LEU A 122 12.74 7.93 -0.62
N PRO A 123 12.26 9.12 -0.24
CA PRO A 123 13.08 10.07 0.51
C PRO A 123 13.65 9.43 1.77
N VAL A 124 14.91 9.75 2.09
CA VAL A 124 15.61 9.18 3.24
C VAL A 124 14.83 9.29 4.55
N PRO A 125 14.20 10.42 4.88
CA PRO A 125 13.42 10.52 6.13
C PRO A 125 12.28 9.52 6.22
N ILE A 126 11.62 9.23 5.11
CA ILE A 126 10.51 8.25 5.07
C ILE A 126 11.06 6.84 5.27
N GLN A 127 12.11 6.50 4.56
CA GLN A 127 12.77 5.21 4.68
C GLN A 127 13.26 5.00 6.12
N GLN A 128 13.88 6.00 6.72
CA GLN A 128 14.38 5.93 8.09
C GLN A 128 13.24 5.73 9.10
N ALA A 129 12.14 6.43 8.95
CA ALA A 129 10.98 6.28 9.84
C ALA A 129 10.45 4.84 9.86
N ILE A 130 10.43 4.18 8.70
CA ILE A 130 10.00 2.79 8.59
C ILE A 130 11.07 1.84 9.14
N LEU A 131 12.34 2.11 8.86
CA LEU A 131 13.47 1.33 9.39
C LEU A 131 13.52 1.32 10.92
N ASP A 132 13.20 2.44 11.55
CA ASP A 132 13.20 2.55 13.01
C ASP A 132 12.15 1.64 13.67
N LEU A 133 11.10 1.28 12.94
CA LEU A 133 10.01 0.43 13.43
C LEU A 133 10.13 -1.03 13.02
N SER A 134 10.90 -1.32 11.98
CA SER A 134 10.82 -2.62 11.31
C SER A 134 12.16 -3.08 10.78
N LEU A 135 12.24 -4.36 10.46
CA LEU A 135 13.26 -4.92 9.58
C LEU A 135 12.73 -4.85 8.15
N ILE A 136 13.43 -4.12 7.28
CA ILE A 136 13.01 -3.96 5.88
C ILE A 136 13.58 -5.09 5.03
N HIS A 137 12.69 -5.69 4.21
CA HIS A 137 13.05 -6.59 3.13
C HIS A 137 12.66 -5.96 1.79
N ILE A 138 13.61 -5.85 0.92
CA ILE A 138 13.43 -5.30 -0.43
C ILE A 138 13.14 -6.43 -1.40
#